data_d052add6be2b3131043d8581542db777
#
_entry.id   d052add6be2b3131043d8581542db777
#
_cell.length_a   1.000
_cell.length_b   1.000
_cell.length_c   1.000
_cell.angle_alpha   90.00
_cell.angle_beta   90.00
_cell.angle_gamma   90.00
#
_symmetry.space_group_name_H-M   'P 1'
#
loop_
_entity.id
_entity.type
_entity.pdbx_description
1 polymer ?
#
loop_
_entity_poly.entity_id
_entity_poly.type
_entity_poly.pdbx_seq_one_letter_code
_entity_poly.pdbx_strand_id
1 'polypeptide(L)'
;MCIRDSNAIVPALKLIDDNFKIVNGHIETVHSFTNDQNLIDNFHPSDRRGRSAALNLVITDTGAAKAVAKILPELKGKITANAIRVPTPNVSLAIISLTVKRGVGVDEVNECFRKAAFSSNLRETIDYSNSIDAVSSDYYSNEFALVYDSQATISNFNNVTIYCWYDNEYGYSRQVVRLLKKVLDVNLVRYPKQ
;
A
#
# COMPACT_ATOMS: atom_id res chain seq x y z
N MET A 1 3.19 15.40 1.09
CA MET A 1 2.39 14.31 1.70
C MET A 1 2.19 13.23 0.64
N CYS A 2 2.58 12.01 0.91
CA CYS A 2 2.47 10.91 -0.06
C CYS A 2 1.03 10.36 -0.06
N ILE A 3 0.13 11.05 -0.77
CA ILE A 3 -1.30 10.68 -0.81
C ILE A 3 -1.52 9.35 -1.53
N ARG A 4 -0.63 8.98 -2.44
CA ARG A 4 -0.70 7.71 -3.18
C ARG A 4 -0.39 6.51 -2.29
N ASP A 5 0.69 6.61 -1.50
CA ASP A 5 1.04 5.55 -0.53
C ASP A 5 -0.05 5.41 0.54
N SER A 6 -0.56 6.53 1.09
CA SER A 6 -1.62 6.46 2.10
C SER A 6 -2.92 5.90 1.54
N ASN A 7 -3.22 6.10 0.25
CA ASN A 7 -4.38 5.51 -0.40
C ASN A 7 -4.31 3.97 -0.42
N ALA A 8 -3.13 3.40 -0.58
CA ALA A 8 -2.90 1.96 -0.53
C ALA A 8 -2.85 1.42 0.91
N ILE A 9 -2.10 2.10 1.78
CA ILE A 9 -1.77 1.62 3.12
C ILE A 9 -2.95 1.69 4.10
N VAL A 10 -3.74 2.77 4.06
CA VAL A 10 -4.82 3.00 5.04
C VAL A 10 -5.89 1.92 5.03
N PRO A 11 -6.41 1.44 3.88
CA PRO A 11 -7.37 0.34 3.86
C PRO A 11 -6.83 -0.95 4.48
N ALA A 12 -5.55 -1.28 4.24
CA ALA A 12 -4.92 -2.45 4.82
C ALA A 12 -4.79 -2.33 6.35
N LEU A 13 -4.30 -1.19 6.85
CA LEU A 13 -4.19 -0.94 8.29
C LEU A 13 -5.54 -0.95 8.98
N LYS A 14 -6.56 -0.31 8.37
CA LYS A 14 -7.91 -0.29 8.91
C LYS A 14 -8.47 -1.70 9.05
N LEU A 15 -8.29 -2.54 8.02
CA LEU A 15 -8.76 -3.92 8.02
C LEU A 15 -8.07 -4.74 9.12
N ILE A 16 -6.75 -4.62 9.28
CA ILE A 16 -5.98 -5.31 10.33
C ILE A 16 -6.37 -4.79 11.73
N ASP A 17 -6.50 -3.47 11.89
CA ASP A 17 -6.86 -2.91 13.20
C ASP A 17 -8.27 -3.32 13.65
N ASP A 18 -9.22 -3.34 12.72
CA ASP A 18 -10.59 -3.75 13.03
C ASP A 18 -10.68 -5.20 13.50
N ASN A 19 -9.90 -6.11 12.91
CA ASN A 19 -9.97 -7.53 13.18
C ASN A 19 -9.00 -7.99 14.28
N PHE A 20 -7.81 -7.39 14.39
CA PHE A 20 -6.72 -7.91 15.23
C PHE A 20 -6.17 -6.90 16.23
N LYS A 21 -6.51 -5.61 16.11
CA LYS A 21 -6.04 -4.49 16.94
C LYS A 21 -4.53 -4.29 16.92
N ILE A 22 -4.10 -3.27 16.22
CA ILE A 22 -2.68 -2.92 16.08
C ILE A 22 -2.14 -2.32 17.39
N VAL A 23 -1.06 -2.88 17.87
CA VAL A 23 -0.30 -2.37 19.03
C VAL A 23 0.74 -1.36 18.56
N ASN A 24 1.58 -1.76 17.63
CA ASN A 24 2.57 -0.93 16.95
C ASN A 24 2.93 -1.52 15.58
N GLY A 25 3.71 -0.79 14.81
CA GLY A 25 4.21 -1.32 13.53
C GLY A 25 5.14 -0.40 12.78
N HIS A 26 5.67 -0.94 11.70
CA HIS A 26 6.51 -0.23 10.76
C HIS A 26 6.03 -0.46 9.33
N ILE A 27 6.04 0.60 8.54
CA ILE A 27 5.71 0.57 7.13
C ILE A 27 6.95 0.94 6.34
N GLU A 28 7.39 0.04 5.49
CA GLU A 28 8.40 0.33 4.51
C GLU A 28 7.79 0.31 3.11
N THR A 29 8.01 1.35 2.33
CA THR A 29 7.56 1.39 0.94
C THR A 29 8.75 1.26 0.01
N VAL A 30 8.75 0.22 -0.82
CA VAL A 30 9.65 0.09 -1.96
C VAL A 30 8.97 0.77 -3.14
N HIS A 31 9.53 1.88 -3.60
CA HIS A 31 8.85 2.81 -4.50
C HIS A 31 9.70 3.12 -5.71
N SER A 32 9.11 3.13 -6.91
CA SER A 32 9.80 3.58 -8.11
C SER A 32 10.35 5.00 -7.94
N PHE A 33 11.43 5.32 -8.63
CA PHE A 33 11.99 6.68 -8.61
C PHE A 33 11.01 7.69 -9.23
N THR A 34 11.14 8.94 -8.85
CA THR A 34 10.27 10.03 -9.29
C THR A 34 11.10 11.19 -9.80
N ASN A 35 10.46 12.17 -10.48
CA ASN A 35 11.12 13.38 -10.98
C ASN A 35 11.84 14.21 -9.90
N ASP A 36 11.55 13.97 -8.63
CA ASP A 36 12.24 14.59 -7.49
C ASP A 36 13.64 13.98 -7.23
N GLN A 37 14.02 12.92 -7.94
CA GLN A 37 15.35 12.31 -7.86
C GLN A 37 16.17 12.61 -9.10
N ASN A 38 17.46 12.86 -8.91
CA ASN A 38 18.37 13.07 -10.02
C ASN A 38 18.63 11.76 -10.78
N LEU A 39 18.62 11.80 -12.10
CA LEU A 39 18.97 10.64 -12.94
C LEU A 39 20.44 10.30 -12.84
N ILE A 40 21.29 11.33 -12.72
CA ILE A 40 22.74 11.25 -12.51
C ILE A 40 23.08 11.95 -11.19
N ASP A 41 24.22 11.67 -10.61
CA ASP A 41 24.70 12.33 -9.39
C ASP A 41 24.73 13.85 -9.57
N ASN A 42 23.97 14.57 -8.73
CA ASN A 42 23.92 16.03 -8.72
C ASN A 42 23.41 16.54 -7.37
N PHE A 43 23.56 17.85 -7.13
CA PHE A 43 23.07 18.48 -5.91
C PHE A 43 21.55 18.27 -5.71
N HIS A 44 21.17 17.97 -4.48
CA HIS A 44 19.77 17.90 -4.06
C HIS A 44 19.67 18.30 -2.56
N PRO A 45 18.63 19.06 -2.13
CA PRO A 45 18.45 19.43 -0.73
C PRO A 45 18.34 18.24 0.24
N SER A 46 17.88 17.10 -0.25
CA SER A 46 17.92 15.82 0.47
C SER A 46 19.07 14.99 -0.09
N ASP A 47 20.19 14.94 0.61
CA ASP A 47 21.47 14.41 0.14
C ASP A 47 21.38 13.11 -0.69
N ARG A 48 20.69 12.11 -0.14
CA ARG A 48 20.56 10.79 -0.82
C ARG A 48 19.77 10.85 -2.12
N ARG A 49 18.85 11.80 -2.29
CA ARG A 49 18.06 11.96 -3.54
C ARG A 49 18.87 12.61 -4.65
N GLY A 50 20.03 13.17 -4.33
CA GLY A 50 21.00 13.66 -5.30
C GLY A 50 21.78 12.56 -6.01
N ARG A 51 21.78 11.33 -5.48
CA ARG A 51 22.45 10.19 -6.10
C ARG A 51 21.61 9.60 -7.23
N SER A 52 22.29 9.08 -8.24
CA SER A 52 21.67 8.54 -9.46
C SER A 52 20.53 7.57 -9.17
N ALA A 53 19.32 7.95 -9.55
CA ALA A 53 18.11 7.17 -9.33
C ALA A 53 18.08 5.85 -10.14
N ALA A 54 18.71 5.85 -11.31
CA ALA A 54 18.72 4.69 -12.20
C ALA A 54 19.69 3.58 -11.75
N LEU A 55 20.63 3.89 -10.86
CA LEU A 55 21.72 2.99 -10.49
C LEU A 55 21.74 2.63 -9.00
N ASN A 56 20.86 3.22 -8.19
CA ASN A 56 20.93 3.09 -6.74
C ASN A 56 19.60 2.76 -6.09
N LEU A 57 19.66 2.01 -4.98
CA LEU A 57 18.62 1.98 -3.98
C LEU A 57 18.81 3.19 -3.05
N VAL A 58 17.75 3.99 -2.85
CA VAL A 58 17.85 5.23 -2.06
C VAL A 58 16.87 5.19 -0.90
N ILE A 59 17.39 5.11 0.33
CA ILE A 59 16.57 5.24 1.54
C ILE A 59 16.20 6.71 1.71
N THR A 60 14.91 6.98 1.93
CA THR A 60 14.37 8.32 2.11
C THR A 60 13.20 8.34 3.07
N ASP A 61 12.88 9.53 3.59
CA ASP A 61 11.71 9.72 4.43
C ASP A 61 10.41 9.60 3.63
N THR A 62 9.35 9.18 4.31
CA THR A 62 7.99 9.20 3.79
C THR A 62 7.03 9.87 4.77
N GLY A 63 6.04 10.55 4.23
CA GLY A 63 4.93 11.11 5.01
C GLY A 63 3.83 10.10 5.36
N ALA A 64 4.00 8.81 5.05
CA ALA A 64 2.97 7.79 5.20
C ALA A 64 2.45 7.67 6.65
N ALA A 65 3.32 7.58 7.65
CA ALA A 65 2.90 7.47 9.05
C ALA A 65 2.09 8.70 9.52
N LYS A 66 2.50 9.91 9.10
CA LYS A 66 1.74 11.14 9.40
C LYS A 66 0.37 11.16 8.71
N ALA A 67 0.29 10.63 7.50
CA ALA A 67 -0.97 10.53 6.77
C ALA A 67 -1.91 9.49 7.40
N VAL A 68 -1.39 8.33 7.79
CA VAL A 68 -2.14 7.30 8.53
C VAL A 68 -2.73 7.89 9.81
N ALA A 69 -1.95 8.59 10.61
CA ALA A 69 -2.41 9.18 11.88
C ALA A 69 -3.51 10.25 11.71
N LYS A 70 -3.64 10.86 10.51
CA LYS A 70 -4.74 11.80 10.22
C LYS A 70 -6.05 11.09 9.92
N ILE A 71 -6.00 9.91 9.32
CA ILE A 71 -7.18 9.16 8.87
C ILE A 71 -7.60 8.12 9.91
N LEU A 72 -6.62 7.51 10.58
CA LEU A 72 -6.79 6.55 11.66
C LEU A 72 -6.13 7.09 12.93
N PRO A 73 -6.82 8.01 13.67
CA PRO A 73 -6.24 8.67 14.86
C PRO A 73 -5.82 7.70 15.95
N GLU A 74 -6.46 6.55 16.03
CA GLU A 74 -6.16 5.45 16.96
C GLU A 74 -4.77 4.84 16.76
N LEU A 75 -4.18 5.02 15.57
CA LEU A 75 -2.83 4.58 15.24
C LEU A 75 -1.76 5.67 15.42
N LYS A 76 -2.14 6.84 15.92
CA LYS A 76 -1.19 7.94 16.16
C LYS A 76 -0.11 7.51 17.16
N GLY A 77 1.14 7.66 16.76
CA GLY A 77 2.32 7.29 17.59
C GLY A 77 2.64 5.79 17.61
N LYS A 78 1.82 4.94 17.00
CA LYS A 78 2.05 3.49 16.94
C LYS A 78 2.79 3.05 15.68
N ILE A 79 2.76 3.87 14.62
CA ILE A 79 3.28 3.51 13.31
C ILE A 79 4.48 4.38 12.97
N THR A 80 5.58 3.75 12.58
CA THR A 80 6.73 4.39 11.93
C THR A 80 6.75 4.07 10.44
N ALA A 81 7.41 4.89 9.63
CA ALA A 81 7.50 4.64 8.20
C ALA A 81 8.77 5.22 7.56
N ASN A 82 9.29 4.53 6.56
CA ASN A 82 10.32 5.02 5.64
C ASN A 82 10.02 4.55 4.20
N ALA A 83 10.86 4.96 3.26
CA ALA A 83 10.75 4.54 1.86
C ALA A 83 12.12 4.18 1.29
N ILE A 84 12.14 3.19 0.41
CA ILE A 84 13.29 2.84 -0.41
C ILE A 84 12.90 3.12 -1.86
N ARG A 85 13.64 4.00 -2.52
CA ARG A 85 13.50 4.22 -3.96
C ARG A 85 14.32 3.19 -4.71
N VAL A 86 13.73 2.63 -5.75
CA VAL A 86 14.33 1.59 -6.59
C VAL A 86 14.26 1.96 -8.06
N PRO A 87 15.19 1.49 -8.91
CA PRO A 87 15.23 1.82 -10.33
C PRO A 87 14.21 1.00 -11.15
N THR A 88 12.93 1.05 -10.75
CA THR A 88 11.80 0.45 -11.48
C THR A 88 10.92 1.56 -12.06
N PRO A 89 10.31 1.37 -13.23
CA PRO A 89 9.55 2.42 -13.90
C PRO A 89 8.24 2.79 -13.20
N ASN A 90 7.56 1.81 -12.60
CA ASN A 90 6.28 2.02 -11.92
C ASN A 90 6.03 0.88 -10.91
N VAL A 91 4.89 0.94 -10.25
CA VAL A 91 4.41 0.05 -9.19
C VAL A 91 5.29 0.12 -7.94
N SER A 92 4.66 0.23 -6.82
CA SER A 92 5.29 0.22 -5.50
C SER A 92 4.80 -0.96 -4.67
N LEU A 93 5.61 -1.32 -3.68
CA LEU A 93 5.28 -2.33 -2.70
C LEU A 93 5.28 -1.71 -1.30
N ALA A 94 4.18 -1.82 -0.57
CA ALA A 94 4.16 -1.55 0.86
C ALA A 94 4.40 -2.84 1.63
N ILE A 95 5.46 -2.85 2.44
CA ILE A 95 5.78 -3.90 3.41
C ILE A 95 5.30 -3.37 4.76
N ILE A 96 4.32 -4.02 5.36
CA ILE A 96 3.65 -3.55 6.57
C ILE A 96 3.86 -4.59 7.67
N SER A 97 4.80 -4.31 8.56
CA SER A 97 5.14 -5.15 9.71
C SER A 97 4.44 -4.63 10.95
N LEU A 98 3.58 -5.44 11.56
CA LEU A 98 2.70 -5.05 12.64
C LEU A 98 2.82 -6.03 13.82
N THR A 99 2.72 -5.48 15.02
CA THR A 99 2.40 -6.25 16.23
C THR A 99 0.92 -6.06 16.55
N VAL A 100 0.18 -7.14 16.65
CA VAL A 100 -1.26 -7.15 16.96
C VAL A 100 -1.52 -7.67 18.37
N LYS A 101 -2.75 -7.45 18.91
CA LYS A 101 -3.05 -7.78 20.32
C LYS A 101 -3.05 -9.27 20.65
N ARG A 102 -3.35 -10.14 19.66
CA ARG A 102 -3.37 -11.59 19.87
C ARG A 102 -2.56 -12.32 18.79
N GLY A 103 -2.20 -13.55 19.05
CA GLY A 103 -1.64 -14.42 18.02
C GLY A 103 -2.63 -14.64 16.87
N VAL A 104 -2.12 -14.57 15.64
CA VAL A 104 -2.89 -14.82 14.41
C VAL A 104 -2.07 -15.66 13.45
N GLY A 105 -2.72 -16.59 12.73
CA GLY A 105 -2.08 -17.38 11.69
C GLY A 105 -2.13 -16.68 10.31
N VAL A 106 -1.26 -17.13 9.40
CA VAL A 106 -1.24 -16.65 8.01
C VAL A 106 -2.61 -16.81 7.35
N ASP A 107 -3.23 -17.98 7.51
CA ASP A 107 -4.54 -18.26 6.90
C ASP A 107 -5.63 -17.32 7.41
N GLU A 108 -5.60 -16.94 8.68
CA GLU A 108 -6.58 -16.02 9.27
C GLU A 108 -6.42 -14.61 8.69
N VAL A 109 -5.19 -14.15 8.51
CA VAL A 109 -4.89 -12.86 7.88
C VAL A 109 -5.31 -12.88 6.40
N ASN A 110 -4.94 -13.93 5.68
CA ASN A 110 -5.29 -14.11 4.27
C ASN A 110 -6.80 -14.14 4.06
N GLU A 111 -7.54 -14.86 4.89
CA GLU A 111 -9.00 -14.92 4.82
C GLU A 111 -9.67 -13.57 5.11
N CYS A 112 -9.10 -12.78 6.02
CA CYS A 112 -9.56 -11.42 6.30
C CYS A 112 -9.47 -10.54 5.03
N PHE A 113 -8.34 -10.54 4.33
CA PHE A 113 -8.16 -9.80 3.08
C PHE A 113 -9.00 -10.38 1.93
N ARG A 114 -9.11 -11.70 1.84
CA ARG A 114 -9.95 -12.35 0.83
C ARG A 114 -11.41 -11.92 0.96
N LYS A 115 -11.96 -11.93 2.18
CA LYS A 115 -13.32 -11.44 2.44
C LYS A 115 -13.48 -9.96 2.11
N ALA A 116 -12.47 -9.14 2.43
CA ALA A 116 -12.50 -7.72 2.10
C ALA A 116 -12.55 -7.47 0.59
N ALA A 117 -11.76 -8.21 -0.18
CA ALA A 117 -11.69 -8.07 -1.63
C ALA A 117 -12.96 -8.54 -2.35
N PHE A 118 -13.58 -9.64 -1.90
CA PHE A 118 -14.68 -10.26 -2.65
C PHE A 118 -16.08 -9.97 -2.09
N SER A 119 -16.23 -9.73 -0.79
CA SER A 119 -17.53 -9.75 -0.12
C SER A 119 -17.83 -8.52 0.73
N SER A 120 -17.01 -7.44 0.64
CA SER A 120 -17.20 -6.24 1.45
C SER A 120 -17.40 -4.98 0.62
N ASN A 121 -17.65 -3.85 1.30
CA ASN A 121 -17.64 -2.52 0.68
C ASN A 121 -16.23 -2.08 0.23
N LEU A 122 -15.18 -2.82 0.57
CA LEU A 122 -13.80 -2.60 0.13
C LEU A 122 -13.45 -3.32 -1.19
N ARG A 123 -14.37 -4.09 -1.76
CA ARG A 123 -14.18 -4.87 -3.00
C ARG A 123 -13.75 -4.05 -4.23
N GLU A 124 -13.91 -2.74 -4.20
CA GLU A 124 -13.41 -1.83 -5.25
C GLU A 124 -12.15 -1.07 -4.82
N THR A 125 -11.63 -1.37 -3.64
CA THR A 125 -10.46 -0.71 -3.05
C THR A 125 -9.31 -1.69 -2.88
N ILE A 126 -9.61 -2.92 -2.45
CA ILE A 126 -8.65 -3.99 -2.17
C ILE A 126 -8.85 -5.08 -3.21
N ASP A 127 -7.77 -5.50 -3.85
CA ASP A 127 -7.70 -6.72 -4.62
C ASP A 127 -6.86 -7.78 -3.90
N TYR A 128 -6.98 -9.03 -4.31
CA TYR A 128 -6.36 -10.18 -3.65
C TYR A 128 -5.62 -11.04 -4.67
N SER A 129 -4.32 -11.19 -4.49
CA SER A 129 -3.48 -12.09 -5.28
C SER A 129 -3.08 -13.32 -4.48
N ASN A 130 -3.19 -14.48 -5.11
CA ASN A 130 -2.64 -15.75 -4.63
C ASN A 130 -1.61 -16.34 -5.62
N SER A 131 -1.11 -15.54 -6.54
CA SER A 131 -0.10 -15.95 -7.50
C SER A 131 1.24 -16.18 -6.80
N ILE A 132 1.89 -17.29 -7.11
CA ILE A 132 3.20 -17.66 -6.56
C ILE A 132 4.36 -16.99 -7.30
N ASP A 133 4.11 -16.44 -8.47
CA ASP A 133 5.08 -15.82 -9.38
C ASP A 133 4.83 -14.32 -9.61
N ALA A 134 3.97 -13.71 -8.78
CA ALA A 134 3.61 -12.30 -8.87
C ALA A 134 4.81 -11.37 -8.67
N VAL A 135 4.98 -10.42 -9.59
CA VAL A 135 6.01 -9.38 -9.56
C VAL A 135 5.44 -8.00 -9.90
N SER A 136 6.20 -6.95 -9.70
CA SER A 136 5.72 -5.57 -9.85
C SER A 136 5.11 -5.27 -11.23
N SER A 137 5.63 -5.86 -12.31
CA SER A 137 5.11 -5.62 -13.67
C SER A 137 3.70 -6.16 -13.92
N ASP A 138 3.24 -7.13 -13.13
CA ASP A 138 1.90 -7.71 -13.25
C ASP A 138 0.81 -6.75 -12.78
N TYR A 139 1.20 -5.73 -12.02
CA TYR A 139 0.28 -4.77 -11.42
C TYR A 139 0.27 -3.40 -12.11
N TYR A 140 0.87 -3.27 -13.29
CA TYR A 140 0.76 -2.06 -14.09
C TYR A 140 -0.70 -1.80 -14.49
N SER A 141 -1.12 -0.55 -14.34
CA SER A 141 -2.50 -0.11 -14.61
C SER A 141 -3.57 -0.81 -13.77
N ASN A 142 -3.21 -1.36 -12.61
CA ASN A 142 -4.18 -1.93 -11.69
C ASN A 142 -5.07 -0.83 -11.09
N GLU A 143 -6.39 -1.04 -11.11
CA GLU A 143 -7.41 -0.06 -10.72
C GLU A 143 -7.61 0.07 -9.22
N PHE A 144 -7.18 -0.91 -8.45
CA PHE A 144 -7.39 -0.96 -7.01
C PHE A 144 -6.42 -0.02 -6.27
N ALA A 145 -6.78 0.36 -5.07
CA ALA A 145 -5.89 1.14 -4.22
C ALA A 145 -4.69 0.29 -3.78
N LEU A 146 -4.92 -1.01 -3.56
CA LEU A 146 -3.88 -1.99 -3.26
C LEU A 146 -4.28 -3.39 -3.77
N VAL A 147 -3.28 -4.21 -4.06
CA VAL A 147 -3.41 -5.65 -4.27
C VAL A 147 -2.68 -6.35 -3.13
N TYR A 148 -3.41 -7.09 -2.31
CA TYR A 148 -2.84 -7.86 -1.22
C TYR A 148 -2.19 -9.15 -1.74
N ASP A 149 -0.94 -9.39 -1.37
CA ASP A 149 -0.17 -10.58 -1.76
C ASP A 149 -0.25 -11.65 -0.65
N SER A 150 -1.11 -12.63 -0.86
CA SER A 150 -1.34 -13.68 0.14
C SER A 150 -0.20 -14.68 0.27
N GLN A 151 0.59 -14.85 -0.79
CA GLN A 151 1.72 -15.78 -0.79
C GLN A 151 2.93 -15.23 -0.02
N ALA A 152 3.03 -13.90 0.07
CA ALA A 152 4.12 -13.23 0.78
C ALA A 152 3.82 -12.99 2.27
N THR A 153 2.61 -13.27 2.74
CA THR A 153 2.21 -13.01 4.13
C THR A 153 3.01 -13.85 5.12
N ILE A 154 3.55 -13.17 6.13
CA ILE A 154 4.34 -13.81 7.21
C ILE A 154 3.63 -13.56 8.53
N SER A 155 3.53 -14.59 9.36
CA SER A 155 3.03 -14.47 10.74
C SER A 155 3.90 -15.27 11.69
N ASN A 156 4.22 -14.65 12.83
CA ASN A 156 4.88 -15.29 13.96
C ASN A 156 4.23 -14.82 15.26
N PHE A 157 3.32 -15.63 15.78
CA PHE A 157 2.48 -15.36 16.94
C PHE A 157 1.65 -14.08 16.74
N ASN A 158 2.05 -12.96 17.35
CA ASN A 158 1.36 -11.67 17.21
C ASN A 158 2.07 -10.66 16.30
N ASN A 159 3.13 -11.09 15.62
CA ASN A 159 3.83 -10.29 14.61
C ASN A 159 3.38 -10.73 13.23
N VAL A 160 2.87 -9.79 12.45
CA VAL A 160 2.36 -10.01 11.10
C VAL A 160 3.06 -9.08 10.14
N THR A 161 3.57 -9.62 9.04
CA THR A 161 4.08 -8.82 7.93
C THR A 161 3.25 -9.14 6.68
N ILE A 162 2.65 -8.10 6.11
CA ILE A 162 1.86 -8.17 4.89
C ILE A 162 2.51 -7.36 3.78
N TYR A 163 2.26 -7.78 2.56
CA TYR A 163 2.78 -7.18 1.35
C TYR A 163 1.63 -6.71 0.47
N CYS A 164 1.68 -5.44 0.06
CA CYS A 164 0.62 -4.81 -0.73
C CYS A 164 1.22 -4.08 -1.92
N TRP A 165 0.92 -4.56 -3.12
CA TRP A 165 1.28 -3.91 -4.38
C TRP A 165 0.33 -2.77 -4.70
N TYR A 166 0.80 -1.71 -5.33
CA TYR A 166 -0.04 -0.63 -5.82
C TYR A 166 0.59 0.14 -6.97
N ASP A 167 -0.22 0.44 -7.98
CA ASP A 167 0.17 1.38 -9.03
C ASP A 167 -0.03 2.82 -8.52
N ASN A 168 1.06 3.54 -8.37
CA ASN A 168 1.06 4.88 -7.78
C ASN A 168 0.24 5.88 -8.57
N GLU A 169 0.24 5.75 -9.90
CA GLU A 169 -0.40 6.71 -10.80
C GLU A 169 -1.85 6.29 -11.10
N TYR A 170 -2.01 5.07 -11.58
CA TYR A 170 -3.29 4.59 -12.07
C TYR A 170 -4.27 4.28 -10.92
N GLY A 171 -3.84 3.51 -9.93
CA GLY A 171 -4.69 3.11 -8.80
C GLY A 171 -5.25 4.31 -8.04
N TYR A 172 -4.41 5.32 -7.73
CA TYR A 172 -4.88 6.53 -7.06
C TYR A 172 -5.87 7.32 -7.93
N SER A 173 -5.58 7.51 -9.21
CA SER A 173 -6.44 8.24 -10.15
C SER A 173 -7.81 7.57 -10.28
N ARG A 174 -7.85 6.23 -10.33
CA ARG A 174 -9.09 5.46 -10.35
C ARG A 174 -9.92 5.65 -9.07
N GLN A 175 -9.30 5.69 -7.90
CA GLN A 175 -10.00 5.94 -6.64
C GLN A 175 -10.59 7.37 -6.59
N VAL A 176 -9.87 8.37 -7.12
CA VAL A 176 -10.39 9.75 -7.25
C VAL A 176 -11.61 9.78 -8.16
N VAL A 177 -11.55 9.16 -9.34
CA VAL A 177 -12.70 9.06 -10.26
C VAL A 177 -13.88 8.34 -9.62
N ARG A 178 -13.63 7.26 -8.85
CA ARG A 178 -14.67 6.55 -8.10
C ARG A 178 -15.33 7.45 -7.07
N LEU A 179 -14.55 8.23 -6.33
CA LEU A 179 -15.08 9.18 -5.36
C LEU A 179 -15.93 10.26 -6.05
N LEU A 180 -15.47 10.82 -7.17
CA LEU A 180 -16.23 11.82 -7.94
C LEU A 180 -17.57 11.23 -8.42
N LYS A 181 -17.58 10.02 -8.96
CA LYS A 181 -18.83 9.34 -9.36
C LYS A 181 -19.80 9.20 -8.19
N LYS A 182 -19.29 8.82 -7.01
CA LYS A 182 -20.11 8.69 -5.80
C LYS A 182 -20.69 10.04 -5.35
N VAL A 183 -19.90 11.11 -5.39
CA VAL A 183 -20.33 12.46 -5.01
C VAL A 183 -21.39 13.01 -5.97
N LEU A 184 -21.25 12.71 -7.26
CA LEU A 184 -22.16 13.13 -8.32
C LEU A 184 -23.36 12.19 -8.52
N ASP A 185 -23.48 11.14 -7.72
CA ASP A 185 -24.49 10.08 -7.84
C ASP A 185 -24.56 9.43 -9.25
N VAL A 186 -23.40 9.31 -9.90
CA VAL A 186 -23.29 8.74 -11.24
C VAL A 186 -23.02 7.23 -11.12
N ASN A 187 -24.06 6.45 -11.36
CA ASN A 187 -23.99 4.99 -11.41
C ASN A 187 -23.77 4.51 -12.84
N LEU A 188 -22.51 4.14 -13.18
CA LEU A 188 -22.25 3.46 -14.45
C LEU A 188 -22.60 1.98 -14.31
N VAL A 189 -23.48 1.52 -15.22
CA VAL A 189 -23.81 0.09 -15.30
C VAL A 189 -22.56 -0.67 -15.76
N ARG A 190 -22.06 -1.59 -14.92
CA ARG A 190 -21.02 -2.54 -15.31
C ARG A 190 -21.70 -3.74 -16.00
N TYR A 191 -21.26 -4.04 -17.20
CA TYR A 191 -21.72 -5.26 -17.89
C TYR A 191 -20.72 -6.40 -17.61
N PRO A 192 -21.22 -7.67 -17.54
CA PRO A 192 -22.64 -8.02 -17.56
C PRO A 192 -23.36 -7.64 -16.25
N LYS A 193 -24.65 -7.24 -16.38
CA LYS A 193 -25.53 -7.18 -15.22
C LYS A 193 -25.68 -8.59 -14.68
N GLN A 194 -25.21 -8.84 -13.47
CA GLN A 194 -25.59 -10.00 -12.69
C GLN A 194 -26.79 -9.65 -11.85
#